data_7b16c30a91601b98d647c855a68fc274
#
_entry.id   7b16c30a91601b98d647c855a68fc274
#
_cell.length_a   1.000
_cell.length_b   1.000
_cell.length_c   1.000
_cell.angle_alpha   90.00
_cell.angle_beta   90.00
_cell.angle_gamma   90.00
#
_symmetry.space_group_name_H-M   'P 1'
#
loop_
_entity.id
_entity.type
_entity.pdbx_description
1 polymer ?
#
loop_
_entity_poly.entity_id
_entity_poly.type
_entity_poly.pdbx_seq_one_letter_code
_entity_poly.pdbx_strand_id
1 'polypeptide(L)'
;MFTDPMPLLTVSDGTAIIQLNRPDQLNALDYATIDMLMRYLDLLETDETVRAVILTGSGRAFSAGADIKGFAASIAAGPEVALRDLVRRGQGLTRRIESYPKPIIAAVNGLAFGGGCEVVEACPLAIAADTARFAKPEINLGFPPPFGGTQRLPRLIGRKRALQMILTGDSIDAAEAQRIGLVNMVVSEEQLMIAARALVAKIAAKPAVAVSACLASVTRGINSAIDEALAVEASQFARTVVTQDIHEGIRAFMERRPASFTGR
;
A
#
# COMPACT_ATOMS: atom_id res chain seq x y z
N MET A 1 -12.63 -7.02 25.44
CA MET A 1 -13.53 -6.92 24.29
C MET A 1 -13.19 -5.62 23.59
N PHE A 2 -12.79 -5.66 22.33
CA PHE A 2 -12.59 -4.46 21.54
C PHE A 2 -13.96 -3.86 21.25
N THR A 3 -14.23 -2.68 21.76
CA THR A 3 -15.50 -1.97 21.59
C THR A 3 -15.52 -1.05 20.36
N ASP A 4 -14.37 -0.81 19.74
CA ASP A 4 -14.25 0.02 18.54
C ASP A 4 -14.37 -0.82 17.27
N PRO A 5 -14.98 -0.25 16.20
CA PRO A 5 -15.12 -0.94 14.92
C PRO A 5 -13.75 -1.24 14.31
N MET A 6 -13.50 -2.53 14.05
CA MET A 6 -12.26 -3.04 13.47
C MET A 6 -12.32 -2.99 11.95
N PRO A 7 -11.17 -2.97 11.24
CA PRO A 7 -11.14 -3.17 9.80
C PRO A 7 -11.91 -4.42 9.37
N LEU A 8 -12.62 -4.32 8.26
CA LEU A 8 -13.38 -5.43 7.67
C LEU A 8 -12.52 -6.14 6.63
N LEU A 9 -12.64 -7.47 6.57
CA LEU A 9 -11.99 -8.29 5.55
C LEU A 9 -13.04 -9.08 4.79
N THR A 10 -13.02 -8.97 3.47
CA THR A 10 -13.81 -9.83 2.56
C THR A 10 -12.89 -10.43 1.50
N VAL A 11 -13.16 -11.68 1.12
CA VAL A 11 -12.41 -12.39 0.08
C VAL A 11 -13.40 -12.93 -0.95
N SER A 12 -13.22 -12.58 -2.21
CA SER A 12 -14.00 -13.08 -3.34
C SER A 12 -13.16 -13.05 -4.62
N ASP A 13 -13.32 -14.05 -5.47
CA ASP A 13 -12.73 -14.11 -6.81
C ASP A 13 -11.23 -13.78 -6.86
N GLY A 14 -10.46 -14.35 -5.93
CA GLY A 14 -9.02 -14.11 -5.83
C GLY A 14 -8.61 -12.72 -5.29
N THR A 15 -9.57 -11.93 -4.86
CA THR A 15 -9.36 -10.58 -4.33
C THR A 15 -9.72 -10.51 -2.86
N ALA A 16 -8.78 -10.10 -2.03
CA ALA A 16 -9.07 -9.69 -0.66
C ALA A 16 -9.30 -8.18 -0.61
N ILE A 17 -10.34 -7.75 0.09
CA ILE A 17 -10.60 -6.33 0.36
C ILE A 17 -10.49 -6.13 1.86
N ILE A 18 -9.54 -5.28 2.26
CA ILE A 18 -9.41 -4.77 3.61
C ILE A 18 -9.98 -3.36 3.63
N GLN A 19 -11.04 -3.15 4.40
CA GLN A 19 -11.69 -1.86 4.55
C GLN A 19 -11.47 -1.32 5.96
N LEU A 20 -10.77 -0.19 6.07
CA LEU A 20 -10.69 0.56 7.32
C LEU A 20 -12.12 0.98 7.73
N ASN A 21 -12.50 0.76 8.99
CA ASN A 21 -13.90 0.87 9.41
C ASN A 21 -14.07 1.63 10.73
N ARG A 22 -13.51 2.82 10.80
CA ARG A 22 -13.71 3.81 11.86
C ARG A 22 -14.12 5.15 11.25
N PRO A 23 -15.25 5.22 10.50
CA PRO A 23 -15.62 6.40 9.72
C PRO A 23 -15.81 7.65 10.57
N ASP A 24 -16.31 7.53 11.81
CA ASP A 24 -16.50 8.65 12.74
C ASP A 24 -15.17 9.28 13.19
N GLN A 25 -14.08 8.52 13.15
CA GLN A 25 -12.71 8.99 13.39
C GLN A 25 -11.92 9.14 12.08
N LEU A 26 -12.60 9.25 10.92
CA LEU A 26 -11.97 9.33 9.59
C LEU A 26 -10.95 8.21 9.33
N ASN A 27 -11.25 7.01 9.84
CA ASN A 27 -10.39 5.84 9.73
C ASN A 27 -8.97 6.05 10.29
N ALA A 28 -8.86 6.79 11.40
CA ALA A 28 -7.58 6.99 12.08
C ALA A 28 -6.99 5.64 12.52
N LEU A 29 -5.67 5.53 12.39
CA LEU A 29 -4.89 4.33 12.66
C LEU A 29 -4.47 4.33 14.13
N ASP A 30 -5.20 3.62 14.97
CA ASP A 30 -4.83 3.30 16.35
C ASP A 30 -4.03 1.99 16.43
N TYR A 31 -3.62 1.61 17.63
CA TYR A 31 -2.87 0.35 17.84
C TYR A 31 -3.65 -0.87 17.36
N ALA A 32 -4.94 -0.96 17.68
CA ALA A 32 -5.77 -2.10 17.35
C ALA A 32 -5.98 -2.23 15.84
N THR A 33 -6.20 -1.11 15.15
CA THR A 33 -6.31 -1.07 13.69
C THR A 33 -5.02 -1.54 13.02
N ILE A 34 -3.86 -1.03 13.45
CA ILE A 34 -2.56 -1.43 12.90
C ILE A 34 -2.31 -2.92 13.11
N ASP A 35 -2.54 -3.42 14.34
CA ASP A 35 -2.34 -4.84 14.67
C ASP A 35 -3.28 -5.76 13.86
N MET A 36 -4.53 -5.33 13.63
CA MET A 36 -5.46 -6.09 12.81
C MET A 36 -5.06 -6.10 11.34
N LEU A 37 -4.59 -4.98 10.79
CA LEU A 37 -4.05 -4.92 9.43
C LEU A 37 -2.88 -5.89 9.26
N MET A 38 -1.95 -5.92 10.21
CA MET A 38 -0.82 -6.86 10.20
C MET A 38 -1.29 -8.32 10.21
N ARG A 39 -2.27 -8.66 11.06
CA ARG A 39 -2.86 -10.01 11.11
C ARG A 39 -3.54 -10.39 9.80
N TYR A 40 -4.29 -9.48 9.19
CA TYR A 40 -4.92 -9.76 7.89
C TYR A 40 -3.86 -9.99 6.80
N LEU A 41 -2.80 -9.20 6.77
CA LEU A 41 -1.71 -9.41 5.82
C LEU A 41 -1.03 -10.77 6.04
N ASP A 42 -0.83 -11.21 7.30
CA ASP A 42 -0.25 -12.52 7.59
C ASP A 42 -1.16 -13.67 7.14
N LEU A 43 -2.46 -13.58 7.39
CA LEU A 43 -3.45 -14.57 6.92
C LEU A 43 -3.50 -14.64 5.39
N LEU A 44 -3.57 -13.50 4.73
CA LEU A 44 -3.71 -13.42 3.27
C LEU A 44 -2.44 -13.80 2.53
N GLU A 45 -1.26 -13.71 3.15
CA GLU A 45 0.00 -14.11 2.51
C GLU A 45 0.01 -15.61 2.19
N THR A 46 -0.46 -16.42 3.11
CA THR A 46 -0.47 -17.89 2.99
C THR A 46 -1.71 -18.42 2.26
N ASP A 47 -2.73 -17.61 2.05
CA ASP A 47 -3.95 -18.01 1.34
C ASP A 47 -3.69 -18.03 -0.18
N GLU A 48 -3.48 -19.21 -0.75
CA GLU A 48 -3.21 -19.41 -2.19
C GLU A 48 -4.37 -18.97 -3.09
N THR A 49 -5.59 -18.86 -2.55
CA THR A 49 -6.75 -18.38 -3.31
C THR A 49 -6.72 -16.88 -3.55
N VAL A 50 -5.99 -16.12 -2.71
CA VAL A 50 -5.86 -14.67 -2.81
C VAL A 50 -4.71 -14.29 -3.73
N ARG A 51 -5.00 -13.53 -4.78
CA ARG A 51 -4.05 -13.08 -5.79
C ARG A 51 -3.61 -11.62 -5.62
N ALA A 52 -4.45 -10.80 -5.01
CA ALA A 52 -4.16 -9.39 -4.71
C ALA A 52 -5.04 -8.89 -3.55
N VAL A 53 -4.62 -7.78 -2.95
CA VAL A 53 -5.34 -7.10 -1.88
C VAL A 53 -5.75 -5.71 -2.34
N ILE A 54 -6.98 -5.30 -2.06
CA ILE A 54 -7.43 -3.91 -2.16
C ILE A 54 -7.54 -3.38 -0.74
N LEU A 55 -6.91 -2.23 -0.47
CA LEU A 55 -7.03 -1.51 0.79
C LEU A 55 -7.82 -0.22 0.56
N THR A 56 -8.91 -0.03 1.32
CA THR A 56 -9.78 1.15 1.20
C THR A 56 -10.32 1.59 2.55
N GLY A 57 -11.04 2.70 2.61
CA GLY A 57 -11.70 3.20 3.81
C GLY A 57 -13.22 3.17 3.72
N SER A 58 -13.92 3.11 4.85
CA SER A 58 -15.36 3.34 4.92
C SER A 58 -15.67 4.84 5.06
N GLY A 59 -16.80 5.28 4.51
CA GLY A 59 -17.24 6.68 4.59
C GLY A 59 -16.36 7.62 3.75
N ARG A 60 -16.20 8.86 4.19
CA ARG A 60 -15.60 9.97 3.43
C ARG A 60 -14.07 10.04 3.46
N ALA A 61 -13.40 9.11 4.11
CA ALA A 61 -11.94 9.10 4.23
C ALA A 61 -11.36 7.72 3.91
N PHE A 62 -10.21 7.72 3.27
CA PHE A 62 -9.34 6.56 3.29
C PHE A 62 -8.77 6.40 4.71
N SER A 63 -8.00 7.37 5.19
CA SER A 63 -7.51 7.46 6.56
C SER A 63 -6.97 8.86 6.86
N ALA A 64 -7.33 9.43 8.01
CA ALA A 64 -6.77 10.69 8.51
C ALA A 64 -5.38 10.52 9.14
N GLY A 65 -4.80 9.29 9.15
CA GLY A 65 -3.49 9.01 9.70
C GLY A 65 -3.52 8.48 11.13
N ALA A 66 -2.43 8.67 11.86
CA ALA A 66 -2.30 8.19 13.23
C ALA A 66 -3.39 8.75 14.15
N ASP A 67 -3.97 7.89 14.99
CA ASP A 67 -4.91 8.33 16.03
C ASP A 67 -4.13 9.05 17.15
N ILE A 68 -4.00 10.38 17.01
CA ILE A 68 -3.19 11.20 17.93
C ILE A 68 -3.68 11.09 19.36
N LYS A 69 -4.99 10.94 19.59
CA LYS A 69 -5.52 10.75 20.96
C LYS A 69 -5.06 9.42 21.55
N GLY A 70 -5.08 8.36 20.74
CA GLY A 70 -4.58 7.04 21.15
C GLY A 70 -3.07 7.01 21.43
N PHE A 71 -2.29 7.82 20.70
CA PHE A 71 -0.83 7.87 20.85
C PHE A 71 -0.33 8.93 21.85
N ALA A 72 -1.19 9.84 22.34
CA ALA A 72 -0.79 10.94 23.22
C ALA A 72 -0.06 10.47 24.48
N ALA A 73 -0.50 9.38 25.10
CA ALA A 73 0.13 8.81 26.27
C ALA A 73 1.56 8.30 25.99
N SER A 74 1.77 7.66 24.84
CA SER A 74 3.11 7.20 24.43
C SER A 74 4.06 8.35 24.14
N ILE A 75 3.55 9.45 23.55
CA ILE A 75 4.35 10.67 23.33
C ILE A 75 4.72 11.32 24.67
N ALA A 76 3.77 11.43 25.59
CA ALA A 76 4.00 12.00 26.94
C ALA A 76 4.98 11.16 27.78
N ALA A 77 5.04 9.85 27.55
CA ALA A 77 5.96 8.94 28.25
C ALA A 77 7.42 9.04 27.78
N GLY A 78 7.69 9.86 26.77
CA GLY A 78 9.04 10.16 26.29
C GLY A 78 9.48 9.44 25.01
N PRO A 79 10.69 9.77 24.52
CA PRO A 79 11.13 9.36 23.17
C PRO A 79 11.18 7.85 22.95
N GLU A 80 11.64 7.09 23.94
CA GLU A 80 11.78 5.62 23.81
C GLU A 80 10.42 4.93 23.61
N VAL A 81 9.41 5.36 24.39
CA VAL A 81 8.05 4.83 24.31
C VAL A 81 7.39 5.26 22.99
N ALA A 82 7.51 6.54 22.64
CA ALA A 82 7.00 7.05 21.36
C ALA A 82 7.63 6.34 20.15
N LEU A 83 8.94 6.10 20.16
CA LEU A 83 9.62 5.35 19.10
C LEU A 83 9.13 3.91 19.00
N ARG A 84 8.93 3.24 20.14
CA ARG A 84 8.46 1.86 20.17
C ARG A 84 7.01 1.75 19.70
N ASP A 85 6.12 2.53 20.26
CA ASP A 85 4.68 2.32 20.16
C ASP A 85 4.07 3.03 18.95
N LEU A 86 4.59 4.20 18.56
CA LEU A 86 4.11 4.94 17.41
C LEU A 86 4.98 4.68 16.16
N VAL A 87 6.27 5.04 16.24
CA VAL A 87 7.11 5.07 15.03
C VAL A 87 7.39 3.67 14.48
N ARG A 88 7.91 2.76 15.31
CA ARG A 88 8.26 1.39 14.86
C ARG A 88 7.03 0.59 14.43
N ARG A 89 5.89 0.81 15.08
CA ARG A 89 4.63 0.16 14.72
C ARG A 89 4.13 0.63 13.34
N GLY A 90 4.09 1.94 13.11
CA GLY A 90 3.71 2.50 11.82
C GLY A 90 4.69 2.16 10.70
N GLN A 91 5.99 2.22 10.96
CA GLN A 91 7.01 1.77 10.01
C GLN A 91 6.94 0.26 9.75
N GLY A 92 6.60 -0.54 10.75
CA GLY A 92 6.36 -1.97 10.60
C GLY A 92 5.23 -2.27 9.62
N LEU A 93 4.09 -1.58 9.78
CA LEU A 93 2.95 -1.71 8.87
C LEU A 93 3.32 -1.30 7.45
N THR A 94 3.88 -0.11 7.26
CA THR A 94 4.21 0.39 5.91
C THR A 94 5.30 -0.44 5.24
N ARG A 95 6.28 -0.94 5.99
CA ARG A 95 7.28 -1.89 5.46
C ARG A 95 6.64 -3.21 5.04
N ARG A 96 5.69 -3.72 5.85
CA ARG A 96 4.97 -4.96 5.54
C ARG A 96 4.17 -4.83 4.25
N ILE A 97 3.48 -3.70 4.05
CA ILE A 97 2.75 -3.38 2.83
C ILE A 97 3.71 -3.32 1.62
N GLU A 98 4.79 -2.57 1.74
CA GLU A 98 5.76 -2.35 0.66
C GLU A 98 6.47 -3.64 0.21
N SER A 99 6.79 -4.53 1.17
CA SER A 99 7.48 -5.80 0.90
C SER A 99 6.55 -6.99 0.69
N TYR A 100 5.23 -6.75 0.58
CA TYR A 100 4.25 -7.82 0.49
C TYR A 100 4.38 -8.60 -0.83
N PRO A 101 4.33 -9.95 -0.81
CA PRO A 101 4.58 -10.75 -2.01
C PRO A 101 3.43 -10.75 -3.02
N LYS A 102 2.25 -10.25 -2.63
CA LYS A 102 1.08 -10.08 -3.51
C LYS A 102 0.80 -8.60 -3.70
N PRO A 103 0.28 -8.16 -4.86
CA PRO A 103 -0.03 -6.74 -5.07
C PRO A 103 -1.04 -6.23 -4.05
N ILE A 104 -0.74 -5.07 -3.44
CA ILE A 104 -1.68 -4.31 -2.62
C ILE A 104 -2.02 -3.04 -3.40
N ILE A 105 -3.31 -2.82 -3.67
CA ILE A 105 -3.81 -1.66 -4.37
C ILE A 105 -4.52 -0.77 -3.36
N ALA A 106 -4.02 0.44 -3.14
CA ALA A 106 -4.76 1.45 -2.39
C ALA A 106 -5.89 1.99 -3.26
N ALA A 107 -7.15 1.75 -2.86
CA ALA A 107 -8.32 2.39 -3.43
C ALA A 107 -8.72 3.56 -2.53
N VAL A 108 -8.23 4.75 -2.89
CA VAL A 108 -8.31 5.95 -2.04
C VAL A 108 -9.63 6.66 -2.28
N ASN A 109 -10.60 6.38 -1.39
CA ASN A 109 -11.99 6.86 -1.49
C ASN A 109 -12.22 8.29 -0.97
N GLY A 110 -11.19 8.96 -0.43
CA GLY A 110 -11.34 10.31 0.14
C GLY A 110 -10.04 10.80 0.76
N LEU A 111 -10.10 11.38 1.97
CA LEU A 111 -8.94 11.93 2.66
C LEU A 111 -7.89 10.84 2.95
N ALA A 112 -6.66 11.03 2.52
CA ALA A 112 -5.49 10.22 2.85
C ALA A 112 -4.41 11.14 3.44
N PHE A 113 -4.45 11.36 4.75
CA PHE A 113 -3.62 12.33 5.45
C PHE A 113 -2.62 11.65 6.39
N GLY A 114 -1.46 12.25 6.58
CA GLY A 114 -0.44 11.76 7.50
C GLY A 114 -0.10 10.28 7.30
N GLY A 115 -0.22 9.47 8.35
CA GLY A 115 -0.04 8.02 8.28
C GLY A 115 -0.93 7.31 7.25
N GLY A 116 -2.11 7.85 6.93
CA GLY A 116 -2.96 7.36 5.85
C GLY A 116 -2.33 7.56 4.47
N CYS A 117 -1.73 8.73 4.22
CA CYS A 117 -0.95 9.00 3.03
C CYS A 117 0.30 8.09 2.97
N GLU A 118 0.97 7.85 4.13
CA GLU A 118 2.13 6.96 4.22
C GLU A 118 1.79 5.50 3.90
N VAL A 119 0.58 5.05 4.21
CA VAL A 119 0.05 3.74 3.79
C VAL A 119 -0.14 3.70 2.27
N VAL A 120 -0.70 4.76 1.66
CA VAL A 120 -0.82 4.86 0.19
C VAL A 120 0.55 4.81 -0.47
N GLU A 121 1.53 5.57 0.05
CA GLU A 121 2.92 5.58 -0.44
C GLU A 121 3.61 4.21 -0.38
N ALA A 122 3.25 3.40 0.62
CA ALA A 122 3.79 2.05 0.80
C ALA A 122 3.12 1.00 -0.13
N CYS A 123 1.90 1.27 -0.61
CA CYS A 123 1.24 0.39 -1.55
C CYS A 123 1.93 0.45 -2.93
N PRO A 124 2.21 -0.69 -3.57
CA PRO A 124 2.84 -0.70 -4.90
C PRO A 124 1.97 -0.05 -5.99
N LEU A 125 0.66 0.02 -5.79
CA LEU A 125 -0.29 0.63 -6.71
C LEU A 125 -1.36 1.41 -5.94
N ALA A 126 -1.83 2.52 -6.54
CA ALA A 126 -2.88 3.35 -5.95
C ALA A 126 -3.82 3.89 -7.03
N ILE A 127 -5.12 3.82 -6.77
CA ILE A 127 -6.19 4.46 -7.55
C ILE A 127 -6.93 5.40 -6.60
N ALA A 128 -7.22 6.62 -7.01
CA ALA A 128 -7.92 7.59 -6.19
C ALA A 128 -9.28 7.96 -6.79
N ALA A 129 -10.25 8.19 -5.93
CA ALA A 129 -11.44 8.95 -6.32
C ALA A 129 -11.06 10.39 -6.66
N ASP A 130 -11.78 11.03 -7.56
CA ASP A 130 -11.56 12.43 -7.97
C ASP A 130 -11.76 13.42 -6.81
N THR A 131 -12.52 13.02 -5.79
CA THR A 131 -12.72 13.76 -4.54
C THR A 131 -11.60 13.57 -3.51
N ALA A 132 -10.65 12.66 -3.75
CA ALA A 132 -9.58 12.34 -2.80
C ALA A 132 -8.60 13.51 -2.61
N ARG A 133 -8.08 13.60 -1.37
CA ARG A 133 -7.09 14.61 -0.98
C ARG A 133 -5.95 13.95 -0.22
N PHE A 134 -4.73 14.44 -0.44
CA PHE A 134 -3.50 13.90 0.15
C PHE A 134 -2.76 15.01 0.88
N ALA A 135 -2.26 14.74 2.09
CA ALA A 135 -1.48 15.72 2.86
C ALA A 135 -0.51 15.06 3.83
N LYS A 136 0.48 15.85 4.28
CA LYS A 136 1.41 15.53 5.38
C LYS A 136 1.25 16.56 6.50
N PRO A 137 0.12 16.55 7.25
CA PRO A 137 -0.19 17.60 8.22
C PRO A 137 0.57 17.47 9.55
N GLU A 138 1.46 16.48 9.70
CA GLU A 138 2.21 16.20 10.92
C GLU A 138 3.02 17.40 11.43
N ILE A 139 3.50 18.25 10.50
CA ILE A 139 4.23 19.47 10.82
C ILE A 139 3.42 20.44 11.70
N ASN A 140 2.10 20.48 11.52
CA ASN A 140 1.20 21.29 12.33
C ASN A 140 1.06 20.79 13.77
N LEU A 141 1.50 19.55 14.03
CA LEU A 141 1.55 18.92 15.36
C LEU A 141 2.97 18.92 15.96
N GLY A 142 3.95 19.50 15.24
CA GLY A 142 5.33 19.65 15.71
C GLY A 142 6.23 18.45 15.50
N PHE A 143 5.86 17.50 14.59
CA PHE A 143 6.70 16.35 14.28
C PHE A 143 6.68 16.01 12.76
N PRO A 144 7.73 15.32 12.27
CA PRO A 144 7.77 14.88 10.88
C PRO A 144 6.91 13.61 10.66
N PRO A 145 6.50 13.28 9.42
CA PRO A 145 5.83 12.02 9.09
C PRO A 145 6.61 10.80 9.60
N PRO A 146 6.04 9.98 10.53
CA PRO A 146 6.82 8.98 11.25
C PRO A 146 6.74 7.56 10.69
N PHE A 147 5.81 7.26 9.75
CA PHE A 147 5.60 5.91 9.22
C PHE A 147 6.41 5.63 7.93
N GLY A 148 7.34 6.51 7.59
CA GLY A 148 8.26 6.37 6.46
C GLY A 148 8.03 7.36 5.33
N GLY A 149 7.07 8.29 5.46
CA GLY A 149 6.72 9.27 4.43
C GLY A 149 7.86 10.23 4.09
N THR A 150 8.72 10.58 5.04
CA THR A 150 9.93 11.37 4.75
C THR A 150 10.89 10.66 3.80
N GLN A 151 10.75 9.34 3.65
CA GLN A 151 11.61 8.53 2.79
C GLN A 151 10.90 8.12 1.49
N ARG A 152 9.63 7.69 1.56
CA ARG A 152 8.88 7.22 0.39
C ARG A 152 8.40 8.36 -0.50
N LEU A 153 7.80 9.38 0.10
CA LEU A 153 7.24 10.49 -0.67
C LEU A 153 8.26 11.14 -1.63
N PRO A 154 9.50 11.52 -1.20
CA PRO A 154 10.47 12.11 -2.12
C PRO A 154 10.96 11.15 -3.21
N ARG A 155 10.90 9.85 -3.00
CA ARG A 155 11.20 8.83 -4.01
C ARG A 155 10.10 8.69 -5.06
N LEU A 156 8.86 8.91 -4.66
CA LEU A 156 7.70 8.85 -5.57
C LEU A 156 7.53 10.13 -6.39
N ILE A 157 7.58 11.31 -5.74
CA ILE A 157 7.19 12.58 -6.37
C ILE A 157 8.34 13.59 -6.54
N GLY A 158 9.54 13.20 -6.16
CA GLY A 158 10.72 14.04 -6.19
C GLY A 158 10.86 14.92 -4.94
N ARG A 159 12.11 15.24 -4.58
CA ARG A 159 12.48 15.88 -3.31
C ARG A 159 11.78 17.24 -3.08
N LYS A 160 11.68 18.09 -4.11
CA LYS A 160 11.12 19.44 -3.93
C LYS A 160 9.63 19.42 -3.60
N ARG A 161 8.83 18.61 -4.32
CA ARG A 161 7.39 18.48 -4.08
C ARG A 161 7.12 17.83 -2.72
N ALA A 162 7.87 16.79 -2.40
CA ALA A 162 7.75 16.13 -1.09
C ALA A 162 8.04 17.08 0.06
N LEU A 163 9.12 17.86 0.00
CA LEU A 163 9.45 18.86 1.02
C LEU A 163 8.38 19.94 1.12
N GLN A 164 7.82 20.41 0.00
CA GLN A 164 6.73 21.38 0.03
C GLN A 164 5.54 20.81 0.83
N MET A 165 5.04 19.63 0.49
CA MET A 165 3.93 19.00 1.20
C MET A 165 4.24 18.76 2.70
N ILE A 166 5.46 18.30 3.01
CA ILE A 166 5.85 17.98 4.40
C ILE A 166 6.01 19.25 5.24
N LEU A 167 6.61 20.31 4.69
CA LEU A 167 6.95 21.51 5.44
C LEU A 167 5.78 22.49 5.56
N THR A 168 4.81 22.46 4.64
CA THR A 168 3.62 23.29 4.72
C THR A 168 2.44 22.57 5.36
N GLY A 169 2.37 21.25 5.24
CA GLY A 169 1.20 20.47 5.62
C GLY A 169 0.00 20.66 4.68
N ASP A 170 0.18 21.37 3.57
CA ASP A 170 -0.88 21.62 2.59
C ASP A 170 -1.33 20.34 1.91
N SER A 171 -2.63 20.30 1.57
CA SER A 171 -3.19 19.18 0.82
C SER A 171 -3.13 19.42 -0.67
N ILE A 172 -2.92 18.35 -1.44
CA ILE A 172 -3.11 18.30 -2.89
C ILE A 172 -4.38 17.50 -3.22
N ASP A 173 -4.97 17.77 -4.39
CA ASP A 173 -6.09 17.01 -4.91
C ASP A 173 -5.65 15.75 -5.67
N ALA A 174 -6.61 14.93 -6.08
CA ALA A 174 -6.37 13.69 -6.79
C ALA A 174 -5.70 13.91 -8.15
N ALA A 175 -6.09 14.98 -8.88
CA ALA A 175 -5.52 15.30 -10.19
C ALA A 175 -4.03 15.64 -10.08
N GLU A 176 -3.65 16.46 -9.09
CA GLU A 176 -2.24 16.76 -8.80
C GLU A 176 -1.50 15.50 -8.35
N ALA A 177 -2.10 14.67 -7.48
CA ALA A 177 -1.51 13.41 -7.01
C ALA A 177 -1.18 12.47 -8.18
N GLN A 178 -2.06 12.37 -9.17
CA GLN A 178 -1.79 11.59 -10.39
C GLN A 178 -0.69 12.25 -11.23
N ARG A 179 -0.76 13.57 -11.44
CA ARG A 179 0.22 14.29 -12.25
C ARG A 179 1.65 14.17 -11.74
N ILE A 180 1.83 14.08 -10.42
CA ILE A 180 3.16 13.98 -9.79
C ILE A 180 3.60 12.53 -9.54
N GLY A 181 2.76 11.54 -9.82
CA GLY A 181 3.08 10.12 -9.68
C GLY A 181 2.84 9.52 -8.29
N LEU A 182 2.06 10.19 -7.43
CA LEU A 182 1.68 9.64 -6.13
C LEU A 182 0.61 8.53 -6.29
N VAL A 183 -0.27 8.66 -7.29
CA VAL A 183 -1.27 7.63 -7.63
C VAL A 183 -1.22 7.30 -9.12
N ASN A 184 -1.59 6.07 -9.49
CA ASN A 184 -1.56 5.59 -10.88
C ASN A 184 -2.71 6.12 -11.72
N MET A 185 -3.88 6.31 -11.10
CA MET A 185 -5.12 6.64 -11.81
C MET A 185 -6.08 7.41 -10.91
N VAL A 186 -6.85 8.31 -11.52
CA VAL A 186 -7.99 8.98 -10.88
C VAL A 186 -9.25 8.62 -11.65
N VAL A 187 -10.32 8.31 -10.91
CA VAL A 187 -11.64 7.95 -11.44
C VAL A 187 -12.72 8.63 -10.58
N SER A 188 -13.99 8.63 -11.03
CA SER A 188 -15.07 9.07 -10.14
C SER A 188 -15.23 8.14 -8.95
N GLU A 189 -15.81 8.64 -7.86
CA GLU A 189 -16.00 7.86 -6.62
C GLU A 189 -16.73 6.54 -6.89
N GLU A 190 -17.78 6.56 -7.72
CA GLU A 190 -18.57 5.36 -8.08
C GLU A 190 -17.75 4.34 -8.87
N GLN A 191 -16.73 4.79 -9.61
CA GLN A 191 -15.87 3.94 -10.41
C GLN A 191 -14.66 3.38 -9.65
N LEU A 192 -14.38 3.87 -8.44
CA LEU A 192 -13.15 3.54 -7.71
C LEU A 192 -12.98 2.03 -7.50
N MET A 193 -13.95 1.37 -6.93
CA MET A 193 -13.86 -0.07 -6.65
C MET A 193 -13.95 -0.92 -7.92
N ILE A 194 -14.66 -0.44 -8.96
CA ILE A 194 -14.72 -1.09 -10.27
C ILE A 194 -13.32 -1.08 -10.90
N ALA A 195 -12.67 0.08 -10.92
CA ALA A 195 -11.32 0.24 -11.46
C ALA A 195 -10.28 -0.58 -10.68
N ALA A 196 -10.37 -0.60 -9.33
CA ALA A 196 -9.48 -1.39 -8.50
C ALA A 196 -9.61 -2.89 -8.77
N ARG A 197 -10.85 -3.41 -8.83
CA ARG A 197 -11.11 -4.82 -9.18
C ARG A 197 -10.67 -5.16 -10.62
N ALA A 198 -10.88 -4.27 -11.57
CA ALA A 198 -10.41 -4.45 -12.95
C ALA A 198 -8.87 -4.54 -13.03
N LEU A 199 -8.16 -3.72 -12.24
CA LEU A 199 -6.70 -3.80 -12.15
C LEU A 199 -6.26 -5.10 -11.50
N VAL A 200 -6.91 -5.53 -10.40
CA VAL A 200 -6.65 -6.84 -9.79
C VAL A 200 -6.84 -7.96 -10.80
N ALA A 201 -7.95 -7.98 -11.56
CA ALA A 201 -8.21 -9.02 -12.54
C ALA A 201 -7.12 -9.11 -13.62
N LYS A 202 -6.62 -7.96 -14.09
CA LYS A 202 -5.49 -7.93 -15.05
C LYS A 202 -4.20 -8.52 -14.47
N ILE A 203 -3.92 -8.27 -13.18
CA ILE A 203 -2.72 -8.78 -12.51
C ILE A 203 -2.91 -10.26 -12.13
N ALA A 204 -4.08 -10.64 -11.62
CA ALA A 204 -4.39 -12.00 -11.21
C ALA A 204 -4.34 -13.00 -12.37
N ALA A 205 -4.55 -12.54 -13.61
CA ALA A 205 -4.38 -13.33 -14.83
C ALA A 205 -2.89 -13.62 -15.18
N LYS A 206 -1.93 -13.07 -14.43
CA LYS A 206 -0.49 -13.28 -14.64
C LYS A 206 0.06 -14.36 -13.70
N PRO A 207 1.22 -14.99 -14.00
CA PRO A 207 1.86 -15.96 -13.12
C PRO A 207 2.14 -15.38 -11.74
N ALA A 208 1.66 -16.01 -10.67
CA ALA A 208 1.78 -15.47 -9.30
C ALA A 208 3.25 -15.30 -8.86
N VAL A 209 4.09 -16.26 -9.18
CA VAL A 209 5.53 -16.22 -8.85
C VAL A 209 6.22 -15.08 -9.59
N ALA A 210 5.88 -14.86 -10.87
CA ALA A 210 6.45 -13.75 -11.65
C ALA A 210 6.00 -12.38 -11.12
N VAL A 211 4.72 -12.24 -10.75
CA VAL A 211 4.19 -11.02 -10.11
C VAL A 211 4.96 -10.72 -8.82
N SER A 212 5.10 -11.72 -7.93
CA SER A 212 5.88 -11.60 -6.69
C SER A 212 7.35 -11.24 -6.97
N ALA A 213 7.96 -11.84 -7.99
CA ALA A 213 9.34 -11.56 -8.39
C ALA A 213 9.50 -10.11 -8.86
N CYS A 214 8.57 -9.59 -9.68
CA CYS A 214 8.57 -8.19 -10.11
C CYS A 214 8.44 -7.22 -8.92
N LEU A 215 7.50 -7.47 -8.01
CA LEU A 215 7.34 -6.66 -6.81
C LEU A 215 8.63 -6.63 -5.98
N ALA A 216 9.22 -7.79 -5.72
CA ALA A 216 10.45 -7.90 -4.94
C ALA A 216 11.65 -7.22 -5.63
N SER A 217 11.79 -7.39 -6.96
CA SER A 217 12.89 -6.77 -7.73
C SER A 217 12.80 -5.25 -7.68
N VAL A 218 11.62 -4.68 -7.93
CA VAL A 218 11.45 -3.22 -7.93
C VAL A 218 11.60 -2.66 -6.52
N THR A 219 10.91 -3.23 -5.52
CA THR A 219 10.92 -2.71 -4.14
C THR A 219 12.30 -2.75 -3.51
N ARG A 220 13.07 -3.82 -3.73
CA ARG A 220 14.42 -3.96 -3.17
C ARG A 220 15.45 -3.19 -3.99
N GLY A 221 15.33 -3.25 -5.31
CA GLY A 221 16.30 -2.66 -6.22
C GLY A 221 16.31 -1.14 -6.23
N ILE A 222 15.13 -0.49 -6.14
CA ILE A 222 15.03 0.98 -6.24
C ILE A 222 15.80 1.73 -5.13
N ASN A 223 16.12 1.05 -4.03
CA ASN A 223 16.85 1.62 -2.90
C ASN A 223 18.32 1.18 -2.83
N SER A 224 18.79 0.40 -3.80
CA SER A 224 20.16 -0.13 -3.86
C SER A 224 20.99 0.55 -4.97
N ALA A 225 22.32 0.39 -4.94
CA ALA A 225 23.15 0.70 -6.08
C ALA A 225 22.78 -0.21 -7.27
N ILE A 226 22.99 0.27 -8.51
CA ILE A 226 22.50 -0.45 -9.71
C ILE A 226 23.01 -1.89 -9.79
N ASP A 227 24.26 -2.16 -9.47
CA ASP A 227 24.83 -3.51 -9.53
C ASP A 227 24.17 -4.46 -8.50
N GLU A 228 23.90 -3.97 -7.29
CA GLU A 228 23.17 -4.71 -6.27
C GLU A 228 21.70 -4.94 -6.69
N ALA A 229 21.07 -3.94 -7.29
CA ALA A 229 19.72 -4.04 -7.83
C ALA A 229 19.61 -5.09 -8.94
N LEU A 230 20.58 -5.14 -9.86
CA LEU A 230 20.66 -6.15 -10.92
C LEU A 230 20.88 -7.56 -10.35
N ALA A 231 21.65 -7.71 -9.26
CA ALA A 231 21.80 -8.99 -8.57
C ALA A 231 20.47 -9.45 -7.93
N VAL A 232 19.68 -8.53 -7.35
CA VAL A 232 18.33 -8.82 -6.87
C VAL A 232 17.45 -9.29 -8.02
N GLU A 233 17.42 -8.56 -9.14
CA GLU A 233 16.63 -8.90 -10.34
C GLU A 233 16.98 -10.30 -10.86
N ALA A 234 18.28 -10.61 -11.04
CA ALA A 234 18.74 -11.93 -11.47
C ALA A 234 18.29 -13.06 -10.52
N SER A 235 18.37 -12.82 -9.20
CA SER A 235 17.88 -13.77 -8.19
C SER A 235 16.37 -13.99 -8.29
N GLN A 236 15.59 -12.92 -8.48
CA GLN A 236 14.13 -13.03 -8.64
C GLN A 236 13.75 -13.70 -9.96
N PHE A 237 14.48 -13.44 -11.07
CA PHE A 237 14.29 -14.15 -12.32
C PHE A 237 14.54 -15.66 -12.15
N ALA A 238 15.62 -16.05 -11.50
CA ALA A 238 15.95 -17.46 -11.27
C ALA A 238 14.82 -18.22 -10.54
N ARG A 239 14.07 -17.57 -9.64
CA ARG A 239 12.89 -18.15 -8.97
C ARG A 239 11.76 -18.50 -9.95
N THR A 240 11.66 -17.80 -11.07
CA THR A 240 10.61 -18.08 -12.06
C THR A 240 10.96 -19.24 -12.98
N VAL A 241 12.24 -19.50 -13.22
CA VAL A 241 12.73 -20.50 -14.18
C VAL A 241 12.26 -21.93 -13.84
N VAL A 242 12.09 -22.22 -12.56
CA VAL A 242 11.65 -23.56 -12.09
C VAL A 242 10.14 -23.74 -12.06
N THR A 243 9.35 -22.72 -12.46
CA THR A 243 7.90 -22.78 -12.43
C THR A 243 7.31 -23.39 -13.71
N GLN A 244 6.15 -24.04 -13.59
CA GLN A 244 5.40 -24.51 -14.74
C GLN A 244 4.91 -23.35 -15.61
N ASP A 245 4.59 -22.21 -14.99
CA ASP A 245 4.03 -21.04 -15.65
C ASP A 245 5.01 -20.39 -16.66
N ILE A 246 6.32 -20.38 -16.40
CA ILE A 246 7.29 -19.86 -17.39
C ILE A 246 7.33 -20.74 -18.63
N HIS A 247 7.31 -22.06 -18.45
CA HIS A 247 7.30 -23.02 -19.56
C HIS A 247 6.01 -22.92 -20.38
N GLU A 248 4.87 -22.77 -19.71
CA GLU A 248 3.59 -22.54 -20.38
C GLU A 248 3.58 -21.21 -21.15
N GLY A 249 4.08 -20.14 -20.52
CA GLY A 249 4.16 -18.83 -21.17
C GLY A 249 5.00 -18.84 -22.44
N ILE A 250 6.18 -19.47 -22.40
CA ILE A 250 7.08 -19.62 -23.57
C ILE A 250 6.40 -20.48 -24.64
N ARG A 251 5.79 -21.61 -24.27
CA ARG A 251 5.11 -22.50 -25.21
C ARG A 251 3.93 -21.80 -25.88
N ALA A 252 3.07 -21.16 -25.11
CA ALA A 252 1.92 -20.44 -25.63
C ALA A 252 2.34 -19.31 -26.60
N PHE A 253 3.43 -18.61 -26.30
CA PHE A 253 4.01 -17.59 -27.17
C PHE A 253 4.45 -18.18 -28.52
N MET A 254 5.19 -19.30 -28.50
CA MET A 254 5.65 -19.99 -29.72
C MET A 254 4.48 -20.53 -30.54
N GLU A 255 3.43 -21.04 -29.87
CA GLU A 255 2.22 -21.60 -30.52
C GLU A 255 1.18 -20.51 -30.88
N ARG A 256 1.44 -19.22 -30.57
CA ARG A 256 0.55 -18.08 -30.83
C ARG A 256 -0.85 -18.25 -30.24
N ARG A 257 -0.95 -18.80 -29.04
CA ARG A 257 -2.19 -18.96 -28.29
C ARG A 257 -2.15 -18.23 -26.95
N PRO A 258 -3.29 -17.96 -26.31
CA PRO A 258 -3.32 -17.51 -24.93
C PRO A 258 -2.65 -18.52 -23.98
N ALA A 259 -1.87 -18.02 -23.03
CA ALA A 259 -1.31 -18.85 -21.97
C ALA A 259 -2.35 -19.11 -20.87
N SER A 260 -2.26 -20.28 -20.23
CA SER A 260 -3.09 -20.66 -19.08
C SER A 260 -2.18 -20.92 -17.89
N PHE A 261 -2.09 -19.94 -16.98
CA PHE A 261 -1.22 -19.98 -15.81
C PHE A 261 -1.90 -20.66 -14.61
N THR A 262 -1.15 -21.47 -13.88
CA THR A 262 -1.65 -22.21 -12.72
C THR A 262 -1.11 -21.63 -11.40
N GLY A 263 -0.13 -20.72 -11.47
CA GLY A 263 0.52 -20.13 -10.29
C GLY A 263 1.64 -21.01 -9.70
N ARG A 264 2.08 -22.04 -10.41
CA ARG A 264 3.05 -23.04 -9.95
C ARG A 264 4.30 -23.08 -10.79
#